data_ed724ee317c0d1fcc047f82b70744a3a
#
_entry.id   ed724ee317c0d1fcc047f82b70744a3a
#
_cell.length_a   1.000
_cell.length_b   1.000
_cell.length_c   1.000
_cell.angle_alpha   90.00
_cell.angle_beta   90.00
_cell.angle_gamma   90.00
#
_symmetry.space_group_name_H-M   'P 1'
#
loop_
_entity.id
_entity.type
_entity.pdbx_description
1 polymer ?
#
loop_
_entity_poly.entity_id
_entity_poly.type
_entity_poly.pdbx_seq_one_letter_code
_entity_poly.pdbx_strand_id
1 'polypeptide(L)'
;IETLASNYGGIYIFDKKIREEILENERKIKEYNQWINNISASDEELRANIKKYDVEKKFPQILSNGCNYYRSDYRYKGKANFGFKDKPEFAYYEDQFKAYMGEENYKKLRPYLGMTTYYVCEGKKYPVVFATMIDYKVKNYGLFGDEGRGFSFSSISRKSAGGGSFHYFTNGKFIKSDEKYTGQSY
;
A
#
# COMPACT_ATOMS: atom_id res chain seq x y z
N ILE A 1 -16.38 -9.50 13.45
CA ILE A 1 -15.97 -8.66 12.30
C ILE A 1 -14.55 -8.12 12.51
N GLU A 2 -14.23 -7.57 13.67
CA GLU A 2 -12.90 -7.00 13.98
C GLU A 2 -11.76 -8.02 13.78
N THR A 3 -11.86 -9.18 14.36
CA THR A 3 -10.88 -10.28 14.20
C THR A 3 -10.73 -10.69 12.74
N LEU A 4 -11.86 -10.80 12.04
CA LEU A 4 -11.86 -11.16 10.63
C LEU A 4 -11.22 -10.08 9.76
N ALA A 5 -11.53 -8.80 10.01
CA ALA A 5 -10.92 -7.67 9.32
C ALA A 5 -9.41 -7.60 9.57
N SER A 6 -8.98 -7.83 10.81
CA SER A 6 -7.55 -7.86 11.19
C SER A 6 -6.78 -9.04 10.58
N ASN A 7 -7.46 -10.14 10.27
CA ASN A 7 -6.82 -11.28 9.61
C ASN A 7 -6.49 -11.03 8.15
N TYR A 8 -7.29 -10.20 7.48
CA TYR A 8 -7.18 -9.96 6.04
C TYR A 8 -6.72 -8.55 5.66
N GLY A 9 -6.76 -7.60 6.59
CA GLY A 9 -6.17 -6.28 6.36
C GLY A 9 -4.65 -6.38 6.36
N GLY A 10 -3.97 -5.74 5.39
CA GLY A 10 -2.51 -5.79 5.34
C GLY A 10 -1.92 -5.51 3.97
N ILE A 11 -0.68 -5.93 3.82
CA ILE A 11 0.14 -5.71 2.65
C ILE A 11 0.31 -7.05 1.92
N TYR A 12 -0.11 -7.08 0.66
CA TYR A 12 -0.12 -8.27 -0.18
C TYR A 12 0.95 -8.14 -1.26
N ILE A 13 1.89 -9.08 -1.28
CA ILE A 13 3.07 -9.08 -2.14
C ILE A 13 2.93 -10.20 -3.15
N PHE A 14 2.75 -9.85 -4.42
CA PHE A 14 2.63 -10.80 -5.53
C PHE A 14 3.98 -11.27 -6.05
N ASP A 15 5.00 -10.39 -6.03
CA ASP A 15 6.35 -10.73 -6.46
C ASP A 15 7.37 -10.23 -5.43
N LYS A 16 7.86 -11.18 -4.62
CA LYS A 16 8.84 -10.88 -3.57
C LYS A 16 10.17 -10.39 -4.13
N LYS A 17 10.66 -11.01 -5.23
CA LYS A 17 11.96 -10.66 -5.82
C LYS A 17 11.94 -9.26 -6.41
N ILE A 18 10.92 -8.94 -7.18
CA ILE A 18 10.74 -7.60 -7.77
C ILE A 18 10.57 -6.56 -6.66
N ARG A 19 9.81 -6.87 -5.60
CA ARG A 19 9.69 -5.97 -4.44
C ARG A 19 11.05 -5.69 -3.80
N GLU A 20 11.85 -6.72 -3.54
CA GLU A 20 13.18 -6.57 -2.92
C GLU A 20 14.12 -5.72 -3.79
N GLU A 21 14.09 -5.92 -5.10
CA GLU A 21 14.86 -5.10 -6.04
C GLU A 21 14.43 -3.63 -6.01
N ILE A 22 13.12 -3.36 -6.01
CA ILE A 22 12.59 -2.00 -5.88
C ILE A 22 13.01 -1.36 -4.57
N LEU A 23 12.87 -2.06 -3.44
CA LEU A 23 13.24 -1.55 -2.13
C LEU A 23 14.73 -1.24 -2.03
N GLU A 24 15.59 -2.05 -2.62
CA GLU A 24 17.03 -1.80 -2.67
C GLU A 24 17.36 -0.55 -3.49
N ASN A 25 16.70 -0.35 -4.64
CA ASN A 25 16.88 0.87 -5.43
C ASN A 25 16.39 2.12 -4.67
N GLU A 26 15.22 2.04 -4.03
CA GLU A 26 14.68 3.12 -3.19
C GLU A 26 15.59 3.45 -2.00
N ARG A 27 16.23 2.44 -1.41
CA ARG A 27 17.21 2.64 -0.34
C ARG A 27 18.41 3.44 -0.84
N LYS A 28 18.96 3.08 -1.99
CA LYS A 28 20.08 3.82 -2.63
C LYS A 28 19.70 5.27 -2.96
N ILE A 29 18.51 5.49 -3.48
CA ILE A 29 17.97 6.83 -3.77
C ILE A 29 17.88 7.64 -2.48
N LYS A 30 17.34 7.06 -1.40
CA LYS A 30 17.21 7.72 -0.10
C LYS A 30 18.57 8.10 0.49
N GLU A 31 19.53 7.19 0.48
CA GLU A 31 20.88 7.43 0.98
C GLU A 31 21.57 8.54 0.18
N TYR A 32 21.42 8.53 -1.14
CA TYR A 32 21.99 9.56 -2.00
C TYR A 32 21.35 10.93 -1.76
N ASN A 33 20.04 10.99 -1.59
CA ASN A 33 19.35 12.22 -1.24
C ASN A 33 19.78 12.76 0.13
N GLN A 34 19.97 11.88 1.12
CA GLN A 34 20.50 12.27 2.42
C GLN A 34 21.92 12.84 2.32
N TRP A 35 22.76 12.25 1.48
CA TRP A 35 24.10 12.77 1.23
C TRP A 35 24.03 14.16 0.57
N ILE A 36 23.20 14.40 -0.43
CA ILE A 36 23.00 15.73 -1.05
C ILE A 36 22.55 16.74 -0.01
N ASN A 37 21.61 16.38 0.87
CA ASN A 37 21.14 17.27 1.94
C ASN A 37 22.27 17.63 2.92
N ASN A 38 23.14 16.68 3.24
CA ASN A 38 24.24 16.89 4.18
C ASN A 38 25.36 17.78 3.64
N ILE A 39 25.55 17.84 2.32
CA ILE A 39 26.54 18.72 1.68
C ILE A 39 26.02 20.12 1.37
N SER A 40 24.73 20.38 1.60
CA SER A 40 24.09 21.66 1.31
C SER A 40 23.95 22.47 2.59
N ALA A 41 24.53 23.69 2.59
CA ALA A 41 24.48 24.60 3.73
C ALA A 41 23.24 25.52 3.74
N SER A 42 22.57 25.64 2.58
CA SER A 42 21.37 26.46 2.40
C SER A 42 20.37 25.81 1.46
N ASP A 43 19.12 26.31 1.46
CA ASP A 43 18.08 25.86 0.52
C ASP A 43 18.42 26.15 -0.94
N GLU A 44 19.14 27.22 -1.20
CA GLU A 44 19.58 27.57 -2.56
C GLU A 44 20.64 26.59 -3.05
N GLU A 45 21.62 26.27 -2.19
CA GLU A 45 22.66 25.28 -2.47
C GLU A 45 22.05 23.88 -2.64
N LEU A 46 21.06 23.52 -1.82
CA LEU A 46 20.33 22.26 -1.95
C LEU A 46 19.67 22.15 -3.31
N ARG A 47 18.96 23.18 -3.77
CA ARG A 47 18.31 23.20 -5.09
C ARG A 47 19.31 23.08 -6.23
N ALA A 48 20.46 23.75 -6.12
CA ALA A 48 21.54 23.66 -7.08
C ALA A 48 22.15 22.25 -7.12
N ASN A 49 22.38 21.66 -5.95
CA ASN A 49 22.92 20.31 -5.82
C ASN A 49 21.96 19.23 -6.34
N ILE A 50 20.65 19.33 -6.09
CA ILE A 50 19.66 18.43 -6.64
C ILE A 50 19.70 18.43 -8.18
N LYS A 51 19.82 19.61 -8.81
CA LYS A 51 19.97 19.73 -10.26
C LYS A 51 21.31 19.18 -10.77
N LYS A 52 22.40 19.41 -10.03
CA LYS A 52 23.76 18.99 -10.39
C LYS A 52 23.94 17.47 -10.30
N TYR A 53 23.36 16.87 -9.27
CA TYR A 53 23.52 15.45 -8.95
C TYR A 53 22.32 14.61 -9.37
N ASP A 54 21.66 14.92 -10.43
CA ASP A 54 20.51 14.28 -11.05
C ASP A 54 20.25 12.82 -10.58
N VAL A 55 19.39 12.69 -9.58
CA VAL A 55 19.09 11.41 -8.91
C VAL A 55 18.46 10.42 -9.89
N GLU A 56 17.60 10.90 -10.78
CA GLU A 56 16.88 10.04 -11.75
C GLU A 56 17.84 9.43 -12.78
N LYS A 57 18.87 10.18 -13.19
CA LYS A 57 19.92 9.63 -14.06
C LYS A 57 20.80 8.61 -13.35
N LYS A 58 21.11 8.84 -12.08
CA LYS A 58 22.00 7.97 -11.32
C LYS A 58 21.31 6.68 -10.88
N PHE A 59 20.04 6.78 -10.52
CA PHE A 59 19.19 5.66 -10.04
C PHE A 59 17.87 5.64 -10.82
N PRO A 60 17.89 5.23 -12.09
CA PRO A 60 16.66 5.14 -12.86
C PRO A 60 15.72 4.12 -12.24
N GLN A 61 14.42 4.37 -12.32
CA GLN A 61 13.38 3.45 -11.85
C GLN A 61 13.19 2.30 -12.86
N ILE A 62 14.28 1.56 -13.10
CA ILE A 62 14.33 0.45 -14.04
C ILE A 62 14.76 -0.82 -13.29
N LEU A 63 14.02 -1.89 -13.50
CA LEU A 63 14.32 -3.22 -12.95
C LEU A 63 15.40 -3.93 -13.77
N SER A 64 15.97 -4.99 -13.21
CA SER A 64 16.97 -5.84 -13.88
C SER A 64 16.45 -6.48 -15.17
N ASN A 65 15.14 -6.64 -15.31
CA ASN A 65 14.48 -7.11 -16.54
C ASN A 65 14.25 -6.01 -17.59
N GLY A 66 14.71 -4.78 -17.35
CA GLY A 66 14.58 -3.63 -18.27
C GLY A 66 13.24 -2.91 -18.19
N CYS A 67 12.34 -3.29 -17.28
CA CYS A 67 11.02 -2.68 -17.14
C CYS A 67 11.02 -1.55 -16.13
N ASN A 68 10.21 -0.52 -16.37
CA ASN A 68 10.08 0.60 -15.44
C ASN A 68 9.13 0.24 -14.30
N TYR A 69 9.53 0.54 -13.06
CA TYR A 69 8.65 0.40 -11.91
C TYR A 69 8.12 1.76 -11.43
N TYR A 70 7.00 1.70 -10.74
CA TYR A 70 6.30 2.88 -10.22
C TYR A 70 5.79 2.59 -8.82
N ARG A 71 5.81 3.63 -7.99
CA ARG A 71 5.19 3.61 -6.68
C ARG A 71 4.07 4.63 -6.67
N SER A 72 2.87 4.21 -6.28
CA SER A 72 1.79 5.16 -6.06
C SER A 72 1.96 5.77 -4.67
N ASP A 73 2.28 7.05 -4.61
CA ASP A 73 2.23 7.79 -3.35
C ASP A 73 0.77 8.20 -3.10
N TYR A 74 0.20 7.70 -2.01
CA TYR A 74 -1.14 8.08 -1.55
C TYR A 74 -1.32 9.58 -1.37
N ARG A 75 -0.24 10.31 -1.15
CA ARG A 75 -0.23 11.75 -0.91
C ARG A 75 -0.23 12.57 -2.20
N TYR A 76 0.00 11.96 -3.35
CA TYR A 76 0.11 12.70 -4.59
C TYR A 76 -1.28 12.96 -5.19
N LYS A 77 -1.77 14.20 -5.02
CA LYS A 77 -2.90 14.83 -5.73
C LYS A 77 -4.33 14.39 -5.36
N GLY A 78 -4.63 13.83 -4.20
CA GLY A 78 -6.02 13.67 -3.74
C GLY A 78 -6.95 12.85 -4.65
N LYS A 79 -6.40 12.23 -5.69
CA LYS A 79 -7.07 11.26 -6.55
C LYS A 79 -6.46 9.90 -6.28
N ALA A 80 -7.05 9.21 -5.32
CA ALA A 80 -6.84 7.78 -5.18
C ALA A 80 -7.29 7.09 -6.48
N ASN A 81 -6.37 6.88 -7.40
CA ASN A 81 -6.60 6.07 -8.61
C ASN A 81 -6.63 4.57 -8.25
N PHE A 82 -7.50 4.22 -7.33
CA PHE A 82 -7.60 2.88 -6.77
C PHE A 82 -8.78 2.10 -7.34
N GLY A 83 -9.32 2.54 -8.45
CA GLY A 83 -10.30 1.82 -9.23
C GLY A 83 -9.73 0.56 -9.85
N PHE A 84 -9.41 -0.37 -8.98
CA PHE A 84 -8.96 -1.71 -9.33
C PHE A 84 -10.11 -2.57 -9.87
N LYS A 85 -11.30 -2.39 -9.33
CA LYS A 85 -12.47 -3.22 -9.58
C LYS A 85 -13.00 -3.21 -11.00
N ASP A 86 -12.77 -2.13 -11.75
CA ASP A 86 -13.42 -1.91 -13.03
C ASP A 86 -12.48 -2.14 -14.23
N LYS A 87 -11.27 -2.70 -13.98
CA LYS A 87 -10.30 -2.95 -15.04
C LYS A 87 -10.12 -4.44 -15.27
N PRO A 88 -10.52 -4.96 -16.46
CA PRO A 88 -10.44 -6.40 -16.79
C PRO A 88 -9.06 -7.00 -16.58
N GLU A 89 -7.99 -6.21 -16.79
CA GLU A 89 -6.60 -6.63 -16.62
C GLU A 89 -6.25 -7.02 -15.18
N PHE A 90 -7.03 -6.57 -14.20
CA PHE A 90 -6.81 -6.88 -12.78
C PHE A 90 -7.76 -7.95 -12.22
N ALA A 91 -8.65 -8.49 -13.01
CA ALA A 91 -9.59 -9.53 -12.58
C ALA A 91 -8.86 -10.73 -11.94
N TYR A 92 -7.74 -11.15 -12.54
CA TYR A 92 -6.91 -12.22 -12.00
C TYR A 92 -6.47 -11.94 -10.55
N TYR A 93 -6.02 -10.71 -10.26
CA TYR A 93 -5.55 -10.34 -8.93
C TYR A 93 -6.68 -10.29 -7.91
N GLU A 94 -7.83 -9.75 -8.30
CA GLU A 94 -9.02 -9.76 -7.45
C GLU A 94 -9.47 -11.17 -7.11
N ASP A 95 -9.42 -12.09 -8.06
CA ASP A 95 -9.78 -13.49 -7.84
C ASP A 95 -8.84 -14.19 -6.86
N GLN A 96 -7.55 -13.81 -6.82
CA GLN A 96 -6.61 -14.32 -5.80
C GLN A 96 -7.00 -13.83 -4.38
N PHE A 97 -7.46 -12.59 -4.24
CA PHE A 97 -7.98 -12.09 -2.96
C PHE A 97 -9.26 -12.81 -2.55
N LYS A 98 -10.20 -13.05 -3.47
CA LYS A 98 -11.42 -13.80 -3.22
C LYS A 98 -11.13 -15.24 -2.81
N ALA A 99 -10.21 -15.89 -3.50
CA ALA A 99 -9.78 -17.25 -3.18
C ALA A 99 -9.15 -17.34 -1.78
N TYR A 100 -8.35 -16.35 -1.40
CA TYR A 100 -7.68 -16.30 -0.09
C TYR A 100 -8.65 -16.00 1.05
N MET A 101 -9.52 -15.02 0.88
CA MET A 101 -10.49 -14.61 1.90
C MET A 101 -11.70 -15.53 1.98
N GLY A 102 -12.02 -16.24 0.90
CA GLY A 102 -13.29 -16.90 0.69
C GLY A 102 -14.37 -15.92 0.21
N GLU A 103 -15.19 -16.34 -0.73
CA GLU A 103 -16.24 -15.52 -1.37
C GLU A 103 -17.16 -14.80 -0.37
N GLU A 104 -17.60 -15.50 0.67
CA GLU A 104 -18.50 -14.94 1.69
C GLU A 104 -17.82 -13.83 2.49
N ASN A 105 -16.56 -14.05 2.94
CA ASN A 105 -15.80 -13.06 3.67
C ASN A 105 -15.48 -11.86 2.80
N TYR A 106 -15.10 -12.08 1.55
CA TYR A 106 -14.83 -11.00 0.60
C TYR A 106 -16.05 -10.11 0.39
N LYS A 107 -17.24 -10.70 0.17
CA LYS A 107 -18.51 -9.98 0.06
C LYS A 107 -18.90 -9.24 1.33
N LYS A 108 -18.65 -9.83 2.50
CA LYS A 108 -18.98 -9.26 3.80
C LYS A 108 -18.04 -8.12 4.19
N LEU A 109 -16.75 -8.29 3.97
CA LEU A 109 -15.73 -7.32 4.36
C LEU A 109 -15.57 -6.17 3.37
N ARG A 110 -15.83 -6.43 2.09
CA ARG A 110 -15.67 -5.47 0.99
C ARG A 110 -14.34 -4.73 1.06
N PRO A 111 -13.21 -5.47 1.02
CA PRO A 111 -11.90 -4.88 1.21
C PRO A 111 -11.63 -3.82 0.14
N TYR A 112 -10.99 -2.74 0.57
CA TYR A 112 -10.42 -1.78 -0.33
C TYR A 112 -9.04 -2.28 -0.78
N LEU A 113 -8.86 -2.46 -2.08
CA LEU A 113 -7.63 -2.95 -2.68
C LEU A 113 -6.90 -1.79 -3.36
N GLY A 114 -5.77 -1.38 -2.80
CA GLY A 114 -4.93 -0.32 -3.34
C GLY A 114 -3.62 -0.89 -3.90
N MET A 115 -3.40 -0.75 -5.20
CA MET A 115 -2.11 -1.08 -5.82
C MET A 115 -1.08 0.00 -5.48
N THR A 116 -0.08 -0.34 -4.68
CA THR A 116 0.93 0.62 -4.20
C THR A 116 2.21 0.58 -5.00
N THR A 117 2.54 -0.57 -5.57
CA THR A 117 3.76 -0.76 -6.35
C THR A 117 3.46 -1.65 -7.55
N TYR A 118 3.92 -1.25 -8.72
CA TYR A 118 3.78 -2.00 -9.97
C TYR A 118 4.93 -1.69 -10.92
N TYR A 119 5.13 -2.54 -11.91
CA TYR A 119 6.03 -2.24 -13.02
C TYR A 119 5.29 -2.35 -14.37
N VAL A 120 5.87 -1.76 -15.38
CA VAL A 120 5.32 -1.76 -16.75
C VAL A 120 6.33 -2.39 -17.69
N CYS A 121 5.91 -3.46 -18.32
CA CYS A 121 6.65 -4.15 -19.39
C CYS A 121 5.77 -4.20 -20.64
N GLU A 122 6.33 -3.82 -21.77
CA GLU A 122 5.63 -3.88 -23.07
C GLU A 122 4.22 -3.27 -23.04
N GLY A 123 4.09 -2.15 -22.32
CA GLY A 123 2.82 -1.44 -22.16
C GLY A 123 1.82 -2.08 -21.20
N LYS A 124 2.14 -3.23 -20.60
CA LYS A 124 1.28 -3.93 -19.65
C LYS A 124 1.73 -3.68 -18.21
N LYS A 125 0.77 -3.42 -17.32
CA LYS A 125 1.02 -3.24 -15.88
C LYS A 125 1.02 -4.57 -15.13
N TYR A 126 2.02 -4.75 -14.29
CA TYR A 126 2.17 -5.90 -13.41
C TYR A 126 2.21 -5.43 -11.96
N PRO A 127 1.16 -5.66 -11.18
CA PRO A 127 1.14 -5.35 -9.76
C PRO A 127 2.19 -6.15 -8.99
N VAL A 128 2.87 -5.48 -8.06
CA VAL A 128 3.86 -6.10 -7.17
C VAL A 128 3.33 -6.11 -5.74
N VAL A 129 2.78 -4.98 -5.29
CA VAL A 129 2.30 -4.82 -3.92
C VAL A 129 0.92 -4.18 -3.92
N PHE A 130 0.02 -4.75 -3.13
CA PHE A 130 -1.25 -4.15 -2.75
C PHE A 130 -1.30 -3.86 -1.25
N ALA A 131 -1.92 -2.74 -0.90
CA ALA A 131 -2.39 -2.52 0.46
C ALA A 131 -3.89 -2.75 0.52
N THR A 132 -4.34 -3.53 1.50
CA THR A 132 -5.77 -3.74 1.73
C THR A 132 -6.19 -3.04 3.02
N MET A 133 -7.32 -2.36 2.94
CA MET A 133 -7.98 -1.74 4.08
C MET A 133 -9.42 -2.24 4.16
N ILE A 134 -9.84 -2.59 5.36
CA ILE A 134 -11.17 -3.13 5.63
C ILE A 134 -11.84 -2.24 6.67
N ASP A 135 -12.89 -1.55 6.26
CA ASP A 135 -13.70 -0.74 7.16
C ASP A 135 -14.83 -1.56 7.78
N TYR A 136 -14.99 -1.44 9.07
CA TYR A 136 -16.06 -2.11 9.80
C TYR A 136 -16.69 -1.20 10.85
N LYS A 137 -17.95 -1.50 11.20
CA LYS A 137 -18.69 -0.77 12.21
C LYS A 137 -18.62 -1.50 13.53
N VAL A 138 -18.34 -0.75 14.58
CA VAL A 138 -18.38 -1.21 15.97
C VAL A 138 -19.53 -0.50 16.69
N LYS A 139 -20.41 -1.29 17.30
CA LYS A 139 -21.47 -0.77 18.17
C LYS A 139 -20.93 -0.70 19.60
N ASN A 140 -20.85 0.51 20.12
CA ASN A 140 -20.44 0.76 21.50
C ASN A 140 -21.69 0.92 22.36
N TYR A 141 -21.69 0.34 23.56
CA TYR A 141 -22.77 0.46 24.52
C TYR A 141 -22.32 1.37 25.65
N GLY A 142 -23.20 2.29 26.06
CA GLY A 142 -22.96 3.27 27.09
C GLY A 142 -23.95 4.42 26.94
N LEU A 143 -23.90 5.39 27.82
CA LEU A 143 -24.68 6.61 27.70
C LEU A 143 -23.91 7.61 26.82
N PHE A 144 -24.49 7.97 25.68
CA PHE A 144 -23.92 8.91 24.70
C PHE A 144 -24.92 10.07 24.48
N GLY A 145 -24.39 11.24 24.22
CA GLY A 145 -25.20 12.44 23.95
C GLY A 145 -25.04 13.51 25.00
N ASP A 146 -25.80 14.56 24.83
CA ASP A 146 -25.89 15.73 25.74
C ASP A 146 -27.33 16.24 25.84
N GLU A 147 -27.56 17.20 26.72
CA GLU A 147 -28.91 17.78 26.96
C GLU A 147 -29.49 18.41 25.69
N GLY A 148 -28.69 18.92 24.78
CA GLY A 148 -29.14 19.56 23.54
C GLY A 148 -29.49 18.59 22.41
N ARG A 149 -28.86 17.42 22.38
CA ARG A 149 -29.01 16.40 21.29
C ARG A 149 -29.77 15.16 21.75
N GLY A 150 -30.05 15.06 23.04
CA GLY A 150 -30.64 13.88 23.64
C GLY A 150 -29.62 12.78 23.94
N PHE A 151 -30.06 11.76 24.67
CA PHE A 151 -29.23 10.65 25.09
C PHE A 151 -29.55 9.38 24.33
N SER A 152 -28.53 8.59 24.03
CA SER A 152 -28.64 7.28 23.42
C SER A 152 -27.79 6.24 24.20
N PHE A 153 -28.30 5.03 24.35
CA PHE A 153 -27.60 3.94 25.03
C PHE A 153 -26.62 3.19 24.12
N SER A 154 -26.48 3.60 22.89
CA SER A 154 -25.47 3.03 21.97
C SER A 154 -25.02 4.06 20.95
N SER A 155 -23.77 3.92 20.52
CA SER A 155 -23.21 4.65 19.39
C SER A 155 -22.57 3.70 18.40
N ILE A 156 -22.47 4.13 17.13
CA ILE A 156 -21.79 3.38 16.08
C ILE A 156 -20.55 4.17 15.68
N SER A 157 -19.38 3.54 15.85
CA SER A 157 -18.13 4.07 15.34
C SER A 157 -17.67 3.24 14.14
N ARG A 158 -16.97 3.90 13.19
CA ARG A 158 -16.27 3.22 12.11
C ARG A 158 -14.83 3.01 12.52
N LYS A 159 -14.32 1.82 12.29
CA LYS A 159 -12.92 1.46 12.46
C LYS A 159 -12.40 0.85 11.16
N SER A 160 -11.10 0.96 10.94
CA SER A 160 -10.42 0.38 9.78
C SER A 160 -9.36 -0.61 10.27
N ALA A 161 -9.30 -1.77 9.64
CA ALA A 161 -8.21 -2.71 9.78
C ALA A 161 -7.39 -2.70 8.50
N GLY A 162 -6.11 -2.43 8.62
CA GLY A 162 -5.18 -2.37 7.49
C GLY A 162 -3.73 -2.39 7.98
N GLY A 163 -2.81 -2.66 7.07
CA GLY A 163 -1.41 -2.30 7.16
C GLY A 163 -0.50 -3.03 8.17
N GLY A 164 -0.98 -3.96 8.96
CA GLY A 164 -0.16 -4.57 10.03
C GLY A 164 0.53 -5.89 9.68
N SER A 165 0.07 -6.61 8.68
CA SER A 165 0.57 -7.95 8.33
C SER A 165 1.00 -8.01 6.87
N PHE A 166 2.01 -8.82 6.59
CA PHE A 166 2.43 -9.14 5.23
C PHE A 166 1.84 -10.47 4.78
N HIS A 167 1.39 -10.52 3.53
CA HIS A 167 0.87 -11.71 2.87
C HIS A 167 1.64 -11.92 1.58
N TYR A 168 2.36 -13.02 1.46
CA TYR A 168 3.17 -13.34 0.29
C TYR A 168 2.45 -14.32 -0.63
N PHE A 169 2.41 -14.02 -1.91
CA PHE A 169 1.86 -14.91 -2.92
C PHE A 169 2.90 -15.97 -3.29
N THR A 170 2.63 -17.21 -2.92
CA THR A 170 3.55 -18.33 -3.10
C THR A 170 2.77 -19.55 -3.57
N ASN A 171 3.22 -20.19 -4.66
CA ASN A 171 2.57 -21.38 -5.22
C ASN A 171 1.06 -21.22 -5.46
N GLY A 172 0.66 -20.07 -6.02
CA GLY A 172 -0.74 -19.80 -6.38
C GLY A 172 -1.67 -19.42 -5.22
N LYS A 173 -1.13 -19.11 -4.03
CA LYS A 173 -1.94 -18.69 -2.87
C LYS A 173 -1.20 -17.70 -1.99
N PHE A 174 -1.95 -16.89 -1.24
CA PHE A 174 -1.36 -16.05 -0.21
C PHE A 174 -1.07 -16.83 1.06
N ILE A 175 0.08 -16.51 1.67
CA ILE A 175 0.50 -17.01 2.96
C ILE A 175 0.78 -15.80 3.85
N LYS A 176 0.12 -15.73 5.00
CA LYS A 176 0.35 -14.68 5.98
C LYS A 176 1.71 -14.89 6.64
N SER A 177 2.51 -13.84 6.70
CA SER A 177 3.82 -13.83 7.36
C SER A 177 3.69 -13.36 8.81
N ASP A 178 4.62 -13.78 9.66
CA ASP A 178 4.78 -13.26 11.02
C ASP A 178 5.46 -11.87 11.02
N GLU A 179 5.99 -11.45 9.87
CA GLU A 179 6.57 -10.13 9.67
C GLU A 179 5.52 -9.04 9.85
N LYS A 180 5.87 -8.00 10.62
CA LYS A 180 4.98 -6.87 10.86
C LYS A 180 5.52 -5.62 10.19
N TYR A 181 4.62 -4.81 9.67
CA TYR A 181 4.95 -3.51 9.14
C TYR A 181 5.43 -2.57 10.25
N THR A 182 6.64 -2.05 10.09
CA THR A 182 7.31 -1.17 11.08
C THR A 182 7.30 0.31 10.69
N GLY A 183 6.44 0.70 9.74
CA GLY A 183 6.38 2.10 9.26
C GLY A 183 7.34 2.42 8.12
N GLN A 184 8.15 1.46 7.67
CA GLN A 184 9.01 1.63 6.50
C GLN A 184 8.20 1.45 5.19
N SER A 185 8.73 1.96 4.08
CA SER A 185 8.11 1.79 2.75
C SER A 185 7.97 0.31 2.38
N TYR A 186 6.84 -0.07 1.84
CA TYR A 186 6.53 -1.42 1.36
C TYR A 186 6.26 -1.40 -0.14
#